data_bcb7a605df34fb41dd8f87c8a58e28ad
#
_entry.id   bcb7a605df34fb41dd8f87c8a58e28ad
#
_cell.length_a   1.000
_cell.length_b   1.000
_cell.length_c   1.000
_cell.angle_alpha   90.00
_cell.angle_beta   90.00
_cell.angle_gamma   90.00
#
_symmetry.space_group_name_H-M   'P 1'
#
loop_
_entity.id
_entity.type
_entity.pdbx_description
1 polymer ?
#
loop_
_entity_poly.entity_id
_entity_poly.type
_entity_poly.pdbx_seq_one_letter_code
_entity_poly.pdbx_strand_id
1 'polypeptide(L)'
;MHPATADESMVPSPRHGDGQGGDRPVTPGADVVAAADWGPLAGSRLGVMTNPTGILAGSLINIVDAMVTSGKVDVAAVFGPEHGFRGTAQAGYSEAGHTDERTGVKVYDAYGADPDRLQTMFAQAGIGTVVFDIQDVGARFYTYVWTMYAAMIAAVRSGLNFVVLDRPNPIGGAGRGPMIIDSFTSGVGMDKIVQAHGMTAGELARYFDGELMPAAAGDMLGDRLSVIKVKNWSPKMIFADTGLAWVPPSPNMPTPDTALLYPGTCLFEGTNLSEGRGTTRPFELIGAPYVDGRWAEWLNRREIEGVLFREAFFTPTFSKNADQICGGVQVHIPDPYAVDPILVATEMLVGLKALYAEFGWRSGDSYPGRGFDLLTGSARFREQLEAGAAAEEIVGAWQQELADFERRRRAYLLYSRH
;
A
#
# COMPACT_ATOMS: atom_id res chain seq x y z
N MET A 1 11.18 -61.36 1.89
CA MET A 1 10.58 -60.17 2.44
C MET A 1 10.86 -59.03 1.45
N HIS A 2 9.87 -58.66 0.66
CA HIS A 2 9.96 -57.53 -0.27
C HIS A 2 9.60 -56.25 0.48
N PRO A 3 10.28 -55.10 0.28
CA PRO A 3 9.81 -53.82 0.79
C PRO A 3 8.66 -53.31 -0.08
N ALA A 4 7.62 -52.81 0.58
CA ALA A 4 6.46 -52.19 -0.02
C ALA A 4 6.87 -50.91 -0.78
N THR A 5 6.42 -50.81 -2.01
CA THR A 5 6.51 -49.59 -2.83
C THR A 5 5.54 -48.57 -2.27
N ALA A 6 6.06 -47.39 -1.89
CA ALA A 6 5.23 -46.23 -1.54
C ALA A 6 4.52 -45.71 -2.81
N ASP A 7 3.22 -45.49 -2.68
CA ASP A 7 2.35 -44.91 -3.70
C ASP A 7 2.68 -43.41 -3.85
N GLU A 8 3.24 -43.01 -5.00
CA GLU A 8 3.63 -41.64 -5.35
C GLU A 8 2.46 -40.82 -5.97
N SER A 9 1.22 -41.07 -5.61
CA SER A 9 0.09 -40.38 -6.20
C SER A 9 -0.70 -39.61 -5.16
N MET A 10 -0.24 -38.42 -4.77
CA MET A 10 -1.07 -37.24 -4.35
C MET A 10 -0.22 -36.05 -3.97
N VAL A 11 0.47 -35.46 -4.95
CA VAL A 11 0.82 -34.06 -4.89
C VAL A 11 -0.18 -33.34 -5.81
N PRO A 12 -1.10 -32.53 -5.31
CA PRO A 12 -1.95 -31.74 -6.19
C PRO A 12 -1.06 -30.75 -6.93
N SER A 13 -1.04 -30.84 -8.24
CA SER A 13 -0.46 -29.80 -9.10
C SER A 13 -1.10 -28.47 -8.77
N PRO A 14 -0.33 -27.36 -8.69
CA PRO A 14 -0.91 -26.05 -8.54
C PRO A 14 -1.87 -25.83 -9.71
N ARG A 15 -3.15 -25.62 -9.41
CA ARG A 15 -4.12 -25.18 -10.39
C ARG A 15 -3.68 -23.79 -10.82
N HIS A 16 -3.06 -23.68 -12.00
CA HIS A 16 -3.07 -22.41 -12.72
C HIS A 16 -4.55 -22.11 -12.97
N GLY A 17 -5.08 -21.08 -12.30
CA GLY A 17 -6.40 -20.60 -12.60
C GLY A 17 -6.49 -20.28 -14.08
N ASP A 18 -7.52 -20.78 -14.74
CA ASP A 18 -7.88 -20.39 -16.12
C ASP A 18 -8.22 -18.89 -16.11
N GLY A 19 -7.18 -18.05 -16.08
CA GLY A 19 -7.29 -16.61 -16.22
C GLY A 19 -7.79 -16.30 -17.62
N GLN A 20 -9.08 -16.06 -17.74
CA GLN A 20 -9.67 -15.37 -18.89
C GLN A 20 -9.24 -13.89 -18.89
N GLY A 21 -7.95 -13.64 -18.97
CA GLY A 21 -7.34 -12.35 -19.25
C GLY A 21 -6.42 -12.55 -20.44
N GLY A 22 -6.69 -11.86 -21.56
CA GLY A 22 -6.06 -12.11 -22.84
C GLY A 22 -4.53 -12.12 -22.78
N ASP A 23 -3.94 -12.81 -23.72
CA ASP A 23 -2.52 -13.10 -24.01
C ASP A 23 -1.52 -11.91 -23.98
N ARG A 24 -1.91 -10.75 -23.46
CA ARG A 24 -1.10 -9.53 -23.48
C ARG A 24 -0.63 -9.18 -22.07
N PRO A 25 0.68 -8.96 -21.90
CA PRO A 25 1.24 -8.57 -20.59
C PRO A 25 0.64 -7.24 -20.10
N VAL A 26 0.47 -7.12 -18.80
CA VAL A 26 0.09 -5.86 -18.15
C VAL A 26 1.20 -4.83 -18.42
N THR A 27 0.81 -3.63 -18.84
CA THR A 27 1.74 -2.58 -19.21
C THR A 27 1.48 -1.34 -18.35
N PRO A 28 2.36 -1.02 -17.36
CA PRO A 28 2.25 0.18 -16.55
C PRO A 28 2.27 1.47 -17.35
N GLY A 29 1.75 2.57 -16.78
CA GLY A 29 1.74 3.88 -17.42
C GLY A 29 3.12 4.38 -17.83
N ALA A 30 4.16 4.07 -17.06
CA ALA A 30 5.55 4.38 -17.37
C ALA A 30 5.99 3.74 -18.70
N ASP A 31 5.69 2.45 -18.91
CA ASP A 31 6.01 1.74 -20.16
C ASP A 31 5.20 2.26 -21.35
N VAL A 32 3.95 2.68 -21.10
CA VAL A 32 3.11 3.30 -22.15
C VAL A 32 3.74 4.59 -22.65
N VAL A 33 4.23 5.45 -21.75
CA VAL A 33 4.89 6.72 -22.13
C VAL A 33 6.24 6.47 -22.79
N ALA A 34 7.03 5.55 -22.27
CA ALA A 34 8.32 5.18 -22.86
C ALA A 34 8.15 4.64 -24.29
N ALA A 35 7.17 3.78 -24.52
CA ALA A 35 6.84 3.25 -25.86
C ALA A 35 6.33 4.33 -26.83
N ALA A 36 5.85 5.46 -26.33
CA ALA A 36 5.46 6.64 -27.09
C ALA A 36 6.60 7.68 -27.20
N ASP A 37 7.86 7.25 -27.03
CA ASP A 37 9.06 8.09 -27.06
C ASP A 37 8.96 9.31 -26.13
N TRP A 38 8.34 9.13 -24.97
CA TRP A 38 8.10 10.15 -23.93
C TRP A 38 7.21 11.32 -24.39
N GLY A 39 6.59 11.25 -25.56
CA GLY A 39 5.78 12.32 -26.17
C GLY A 39 4.75 12.94 -25.22
N PRO A 40 3.98 12.17 -24.43
CA PRO A 40 3.00 12.74 -23.48
C PRO A 40 3.60 13.64 -22.39
N LEU A 41 4.90 13.59 -22.13
CA LEU A 41 5.62 14.38 -21.14
C LEU A 41 6.52 15.46 -21.76
N ALA A 42 6.60 15.53 -23.09
CA ALA A 42 7.46 16.47 -23.79
C ALA A 42 6.97 17.91 -23.66
N GLY A 43 7.91 18.87 -23.77
CA GLY A 43 7.60 20.31 -23.82
C GLY A 43 7.39 20.98 -22.44
N SER A 44 7.56 20.25 -21.34
CA SER A 44 7.50 20.80 -19.98
C SER A 44 8.76 20.41 -19.20
N ARG A 45 9.14 21.26 -18.23
CA ARG A 45 10.14 20.87 -17.23
C ARG A 45 9.51 20.00 -16.17
N LEU A 46 10.02 18.81 -16.00
CA LEU A 46 9.42 17.76 -15.17
C LEU A 46 10.03 17.73 -13.78
N GLY A 47 9.17 17.63 -12.78
CA GLY A 47 9.53 17.17 -11.43
C GLY A 47 8.97 15.77 -11.21
N VAL A 48 9.83 14.78 -11.06
CA VAL A 48 9.41 13.37 -10.96
C VAL A 48 9.34 12.95 -9.50
N MET A 49 8.15 12.66 -9.01
CA MET A 49 7.92 12.08 -7.69
C MET A 49 7.91 10.57 -7.82
N THR A 50 8.97 9.93 -7.34
CA THR A 50 9.18 8.50 -7.53
C THR A 50 10.13 7.90 -6.48
N ASN A 51 10.18 6.57 -6.44
CA ASN A 51 11.03 5.77 -5.58
C ASN A 51 11.56 4.55 -6.37
N PRO A 52 12.19 3.53 -5.73
CA PRO A 52 12.69 2.35 -6.44
C PRO A 52 11.66 1.58 -7.27
N THR A 53 10.37 1.73 -7.00
CA THR A 53 9.31 1.06 -7.76
C THR A 53 9.00 1.72 -9.10
N GLY A 54 9.44 2.96 -9.30
CA GLY A 54 9.30 3.70 -10.56
C GLY A 54 10.24 3.14 -11.63
N ILE A 55 9.90 1.99 -12.20
CA ILE A 55 10.69 1.26 -13.19
C ILE A 55 9.91 0.98 -14.46
N LEU A 56 10.62 0.79 -15.56
CA LEU A 56 10.09 0.19 -16.78
C LEU A 56 10.05 -1.33 -16.63
N ALA A 57 8.89 -1.95 -16.85
CA ALA A 57 8.67 -3.37 -16.59
C ALA A 57 9.58 -4.30 -17.41
N GLY A 58 9.85 -3.96 -18.67
CA GLY A 58 10.65 -4.80 -19.57
C GLY A 58 12.16 -4.78 -19.33
N SER A 59 12.69 -3.72 -18.67
CA SER A 59 14.13 -3.53 -18.45
C SER A 59 14.54 -3.41 -17.00
N LEU A 60 13.57 -3.19 -16.09
CA LEU A 60 13.75 -2.88 -14.67
C LEU A 60 14.59 -1.60 -14.41
N ILE A 61 14.76 -0.76 -15.44
CA ILE A 61 15.48 0.52 -15.34
C ILE A 61 14.57 1.53 -14.64
N ASN A 62 15.11 2.29 -13.68
CA ASN A 62 14.38 3.36 -13.03
C ASN A 62 13.92 4.39 -14.06
N ILE A 63 12.70 4.89 -13.93
CA ILE A 63 12.07 5.80 -14.89
C ILE A 63 12.88 7.10 -15.07
N VAL A 64 13.47 7.64 -14.00
CA VAL A 64 14.30 8.86 -14.09
C VAL A 64 15.56 8.59 -14.92
N ASP A 65 16.21 7.43 -14.70
CA ASP A 65 17.38 7.02 -15.49
C ASP A 65 17.02 6.88 -16.98
N ALA A 66 15.85 6.27 -17.27
CA ALA A 66 15.36 6.08 -18.63
C ALA A 66 15.01 7.43 -19.29
N MET A 67 14.34 8.34 -18.58
CA MET A 67 13.99 9.67 -19.07
C MET A 67 15.23 10.48 -19.40
N VAL A 68 16.19 10.56 -18.47
CA VAL A 68 17.45 11.32 -18.67
C VAL A 68 18.26 10.74 -19.82
N THR A 69 18.42 9.41 -19.86
CA THR A 69 19.16 8.73 -20.92
C THR A 69 18.51 8.94 -22.30
N SER A 70 17.19 9.03 -22.37
CA SER A 70 16.49 9.25 -23.65
C SER A 70 16.78 10.62 -24.27
N GLY A 71 17.07 11.63 -23.46
CA GLY A 71 17.23 13.02 -23.90
C GLY A 71 15.98 13.66 -24.51
N LYS A 72 14.80 13.03 -24.34
CA LYS A 72 13.53 13.46 -24.96
C LYS A 72 12.71 14.40 -24.06
N VAL A 73 12.97 14.38 -22.76
CA VAL A 73 12.28 15.16 -21.73
C VAL A 73 13.26 15.87 -20.82
N ASP A 74 12.90 17.02 -20.30
CA ASP A 74 13.68 17.81 -19.34
C ASP A 74 13.29 17.43 -17.91
N VAL A 75 14.05 16.52 -17.28
CA VAL A 75 13.89 16.15 -15.86
C VAL A 75 14.68 17.13 -15.01
N ALA A 76 13.99 18.14 -14.46
CA ALA A 76 14.60 19.20 -13.67
C ALA A 76 14.89 18.77 -12.22
N ALA A 77 14.06 17.89 -11.65
CA ALA A 77 14.18 17.45 -10.28
C ALA A 77 13.50 16.10 -10.03
N VAL A 78 13.94 15.43 -8.96
CA VAL A 78 13.27 14.27 -8.36
C VAL A 78 12.79 14.65 -6.96
N PHE A 79 11.62 14.18 -6.57
CA PHE A 79 11.03 14.31 -5.24
C PHE A 79 10.91 12.92 -4.61
N GLY A 80 11.84 12.61 -3.70
CA GLY A 80 11.87 11.32 -3.00
C GLY A 80 10.85 11.31 -1.85
N PRO A 81 9.93 10.32 -1.80
CA PRO A 81 9.00 10.15 -0.67
C PRO A 81 9.69 9.50 0.52
N GLU A 82 8.91 8.96 1.46
CA GLU A 82 9.42 8.05 2.49
C GLU A 82 10.33 6.99 1.87
N HIS A 83 11.40 6.61 2.54
CA HIS A 83 12.50 5.74 2.10
C HIS A 83 13.44 6.36 1.06
N GLY A 84 13.11 7.51 0.48
CA GLY A 84 13.94 8.23 -0.49
C GLY A 84 13.79 7.76 -1.94
N PHE A 85 14.48 8.44 -2.84
CA PHE A 85 14.44 8.17 -4.28
C PHE A 85 15.06 6.81 -4.64
N ARG A 86 16.21 6.47 -4.06
CA ARG A 86 16.91 5.19 -4.30
C ARG A 86 16.58 4.12 -3.24
N GLY A 87 15.76 4.45 -2.22
CA GLY A 87 15.23 3.49 -1.27
C GLY A 87 16.18 3.04 -0.18
N THR A 88 17.12 3.89 0.23
CA THR A 88 18.16 3.55 1.22
C THR A 88 17.69 3.68 2.67
N ALA A 89 16.57 4.38 2.94
CA ALA A 89 16.12 4.69 4.28
C ALA A 89 15.05 3.69 4.79
N GLN A 90 15.10 3.43 6.11
CA GLN A 90 14.11 2.58 6.80
C GLN A 90 12.77 3.30 6.99
N ALA A 91 11.74 2.56 7.46
CA ALA A 91 10.41 3.11 7.76
C ALA A 91 10.49 4.28 8.74
N GLY A 92 9.79 5.38 8.42
CA GLY A 92 9.84 6.62 9.18
C GLY A 92 11.03 7.54 8.88
N TYR A 93 11.86 7.19 7.88
CA TYR A 93 13.03 7.98 7.46
C TYR A 93 13.02 8.23 5.96
N SER A 94 13.83 9.22 5.54
CA SER A 94 14.04 9.60 4.15
C SER A 94 15.51 9.84 3.85
N GLU A 95 15.84 10.03 2.58
CA GLU A 95 17.14 10.48 2.11
C GLU A 95 17.18 12.01 2.13
N ALA A 96 18.23 12.59 2.71
CA ALA A 96 18.45 14.04 2.62
C ALA A 96 18.58 14.50 1.15
N GLY A 97 18.15 15.73 0.86
CA GLY A 97 18.29 16.31 -0.49
C GLY A 97 19.75 16.29 -0.98
N HIS A 98 19.95 15.82 -2.21
CA HIS A 98 21.27 15.66 -2.82
C HIS A 98 21.18 15.81 -4.36
N THR A 99 22.31 15.68 -5.04
CA THR A 99 22.34 15.47 -6.50
C THR A 99 22.59 13.98 -6.76
N ASP A 100 21.69 13.35 -7.52
CA ASP A 100 21.84 11.93 -7.86
C ASP A 100 23.07 11.73 -8.75
N GLU A 101 24.03 10.92 -8.30
CA GLU A 101 25.33 10.74 -8.97
C GLU A 101 25.19 10.13 -10.38
N ARG A 102 24.15 9.30 -10.59
CA ARG A 102 23.96 8.61 -11.86
C ARG A 102 23.41 9.52 -12.95
N THR A 103 22.46 10.39 -12.60
CA THR A 103 21.74 11.22 -13.57
C THR A 103 22.15 12.69 -13.55
N GLY A 104 22.80 13.14 -12.48
CA GLY A 104 23.11 14.56 -12.24
C GLY A 104 21.88 15.39 -11.83
N VAL A 105 20.70 14.76 -11.69
CA VAL A 105 19.46 15.46 -11.34
C VAL A 105 19.41 15.74 -9.83
N LYS A 106 18.90 16.92 -9.47
CA LYS A 106 18.71 17.29 -8.06
C LYS A 106 17.55 16.49 -7.46
N VAL A 107 17.79 15.89 -6.30
CA VAL A 107 16.80 15.16 -5.49
C VAL A 107 16.42 16.02 -4.30
N TYR A 108 15.12 16.20 -4.10
CA TYR A 108 14.53 16.84 -2.93
C TYR A 108 13.93 15.79 -2.01
N ASP A 109 14.12 15.97 -0.70
CA ASP A 109 13.43 15.17 0.31
C ASP A 109 12.00 15.66 0.49
N ALA A 110 11.06 14.93 -0.09
CA ALA A 110 9.62 15.21 -0.02
C ALA A 110 8.89 14.42 1.08
N TYR A 111 9.59 13.60 1.88
CA TYR A 111 8.96 12.87 2.98
C TYR A 111 8.41 13.83 4.04
N GLY A 112 7.14 13.62 4.40
CA GLY A 112 6.45 14.46 5.37
C GLY A 112 6.32 15.95 4.98
N ALA A 113 6.60 16.29 3.72
CA ALA A 113 6.42 17.64 3.24
C ALA A 113 4.93 17.97 3.12
N ASP A 114 4.52 19.04 3.77
CA ASP A 114 3.22 19.64 3.57
C ASP A 114 3.11 20.35 2.20
N PRO A 115 1.92 20.75 1.75
CA PRO A 115 1.75 21.42 0.47
C PRO A 115 2.58 22.71 0.31
N ASP A 116 2.82 23.48 1.36
CA ASP A 116 3.57 24.73 1.28
C ASP A 116 5.07 24.48 1.07
N ARG A 117 5.62 23.45 1.75
CA ARG A 117 7.00 22.99 1.52
C ARG A 117 7.16 22.44 0.10
N LEU A 118 6.20 21.66 -0.39
CA LEU A 118 6.21 21.14 -1.77
C LEU A 118 6.14 22.27 -2.80
N GLN A 119 5.28 23.29 -2.61
CA GLN A 119 5.26 24.48 -3.48
C GLN A 119 6.65 25.15 -3.56
N THR A 120 7.29 25.32 -2.40
CA THR A 120 8.64 25.89 -2.33
C THR A 120 9.65 25.07 -3.14
N MET A 121 9.62 23.74 -3.00
CA MET A 121 10.49 22.82 -3.75
C MET A 121 10.21 22.88 -5.27
N PHE A 122 8.93 22.90 -5.67
CA PHE A 122 8.53 23.00 -7.07
C PHE A 122 8.99 24.31 -7.71
N ALA A 123 8.84 25.43 -7.00
CA ALA A 123 9.33 26.73 -7.45
C ALA A 123 10.86 26.77 -7.56
N GLN A 124 11.60 26.22 -6.59
CA GLN A 124 13.08 26.12 -6.62
C GLN A 124 13.57 25.28 -7.79
N ALA A 125 12.84 24.19 -8.10
CA ALA A 125 13.17 23.33 -9.24
C ALA A 125 12.74 23.94 -10.59
N GLY A 126 11.85 24.95 -10.58
CA GLY A 126 11.34 25.60 -11.77
C GLY A 126 10.57 24.67 -12.69
N ILE A 127 9.79 23.73 -12.12
CA ILE A 127 9.04 22.74 -12.89
C ILE A 127 7.70 23.31 -13.39
N GLY A 128 7.23 22.74 -14.52
CA GLY A 128 5.91 23.03 -15.09
C GLY A 128 4.92 21.88 -14.92
N THR A 129 5.45 20.67 -14.69
CA THR A 129 4.65 19.45 -14.54
C THR A 129 5.22 18.56 -13.45
N VAL A 130 4.38 18.09 -12.54
CA VAL A 130 4.68 17.00 -11.59
C VAL A 130 4.32 15.69 -12.26
N VAL A 131 5.25 14.73 -12.28
CA VAL A 131 5.02 13.35 -12.73
C VAL A 131 5.08 12.43 -11.51
N PHE A 132 4.02 11.69 -11.24
CA PHE A 132 3.96 10.71 -10.14
C PHE A 132 4.06 9.29 -10.69
N ASP A 133 5.04 8.53 -10.23
CA ASP A 133 5.25 7.12 -10.58
C ASP A 133 5.75 6.33 -9.38
N ILE A 134 4.84 5.80 -8.57
CA ILE A 134 5.12 4.98 -7.40
C ILE A 134 4.12 3.83 -7.32
N GLN A 135 4.60 2.61 -7.02
CA GLN A 135 3.74 1.47 -6.74
C GLN A 135 3.12 1.61 -5.34
N ASP A 136 1.81 1.78 -5.28
CA ASP A 136 1.03 1.71 -4.06
C ASP A 136 0.71 0.25 -3.69
N VAL A 137 0.26 0.01 -2.44
CA VAL A 137 -0.14 -1.32 -1.94
C VAL A 137 -1.63 -1.46 -1.65
N GLY A 138 -2.44 -0.44 -1.97
CA GLY A 138 -3.89 -0.49 -1.85
C GLY A 138 -4.44 -0.17 -0.47
N ALA A 139 -3.61 0.24 0.50
CA ALA A 139 -4.00 0.52 1.88
C ALA A 139 -3.88 2.01 2.22
N ARG A 140 -4.91 2.58 2.87
CA ARG A 140 -4.98 4.00 3.25
C ARG A 140 -3.75 4.49 4.01
N PHE A 141 -3.23 3.69 4.93
CA PHE A 141 -2.10 4.07 5.78
C PHE A 141 -0.73 3.87 5.13
N TYR A 142 -0.67 3.46 3.84
CA TYR A 142 0.55 3.43 3.06
C TYR A 142 0.79 4.81 2.44
N THR A 143 1.80 5.53 2.92
CA THR A 143 1.88 7.01 2.86
C THR A 143 2.06 7.63 1.48
N TYR A 144 2.37 6.85 0.44
CA TYR A 144 2.62 7.38 -0.90
C TYR A 144 1.41 8.07 -1.53
N VAL A 145 0.20 7.56 -1.28
CA VAL A 145 -1.02 8.20 -1.79
C VAL A 145 -1.24 9.56 -1.13
N TRP A 146 -0.80 9.75 0.11
CA TRP A 146 -0.87 11.03 0.81
C TRP A 146 0.24 12.00 0.39
N THR A 147 1.42 11.48 0.05
CA THR A 147 2.46 12.27 -0.62
C THR A 147 1.95 12.79 -1.97
N MET A 148 1.24 11.95 -2.75
CA MET A 148 0.57 12.37 -3.98
C MET A 148 -0.49 13.44 -3.71
N TYR A 149 -1.34 13.25 -2.70
CA TYR A 149 -2.39 14.20 -2.31
C TYR A 149 -1.82 15.58 -1.96
N ALA A 150 -0.79 15.64 -1.11
CA ALA A 150 -0.11 16.89 -0.75
C ALA A 150 0.53 17.56 -1.98
N ALA A 151 1.13 16.76 -2.88
CA ALA A 151 1.73 17.26 -4.11
C ALA A 151 0.66 17.78 -5.09
N MET A 152 -0.51 17.19 -5.16
CA MET A 152 -1.64 17.69 -5.95
C MET A 152 -2.15 19.02 -5.41
N ILE A 153 -2.29 19.19 -4.08
CA ILE A 153 -2.63 20.47 -3.46
C ILE A 153 -1.61 21.55 -3.85
N ALA A 154 -0.32 21.22 -3.72
CA ALA A 154 0.77 22.12 -4.11
C ALA A 154 0.71 22.50 -5.59
N ALA A 155 0.42 21.52 -6.47
CA ALA A 155 0.28 21.75 -7.91
C ALA A 155 -0.93 22.64 -8.26
N VAL A 156 -2.09 22.43 -7.62
CA VAL A 156 -3.26 23.32 -7.75
C VAL A 156 -2.87 24.76 -7.44
N ARG A 157 -2.28 24.99 -6.26
CA ARG A 157 -1.88 26.32 -5.78
C ARG A 157 -0.80 26.99 -6.63
N SER A 158 0.05 26.19 -7.28
CA SER A 158 1.14 26.66 -8.15
C SER A 158 0.76 26.76 -9.64
N GLY A 159 -0.44 26.36 -10.03
CA GLY A 159 -0.87 26.33 -11.43
C GLY A 159 -0.13 25.30 -12.30
N LEU A 160 0.44 24.24 -11.70
CA LEU A 160 1.20 23.22 -12.41
C LEU A 160 0.29 22.12 -12.99
N ASN A 161 0.78 21.44 -14.03
CA ASN A 161 0.21 20.18 -14.49
C ASN A 161 0.61 19.04 -13.56
N PHE A 162 -0.24 18.01 -13.49
CA PHE A 162 0.01 16.78 -12.72
C PHE A 162 -0.26 15.55 -13.59
N VAL A 163 0.72 14.68 -13.72
CA VAL A 163 0.61 13.47 -14.53
C VAL A 163 0.88 12.26 -13.64
N VAL A 164 -0.07 11.33 -13.58
CA VAL A 164 0.11 10.04 -12.92
C VAL A 164 0.42 8.97 -13.96
N LEU A 165 1.58 8.34 -13.84
CA LEU A 165 1.92 7.14 -14.59
C LEU A 165 1.38 5.95 -13.79
N ASP A 166 0.18 5.50 -14.15
CA ASP A 166 -0.60 4.61 -13.30
C ASP A 166 -0.02 3.20 -13.25
N ARG A 167 -0.19 2.55 -12.09
CA ARG A 167 0.25 1.18 -11.79
C ARG A 167 -0.90 0.35 -11.25
N PRO A 168 -0.87 -0.99 -11.42
CA PRO A 168 -1.87 -1.88 -10.83
C PRO A 168 -2.01 -1.68 -9.32
N ASN A 169 -3.23 -1.74 -8.80
CA ASN A 169 -3.40 -1.98 -7.38
C ASN A 169 -3.09 -3.47 -7.11
N PRO A 170 -2.09 -3.80 -6.27
CA PRO A 170 -1.60 -5.17 -6.13
C PRO A 170 -2.58 -6.12 -5.44
N ILE A 171 -3.56 -5.59 -4.73
CA ILE A 171 -4.57 -6.35 -3.99
C ILE A 171 -5.95 -6.32 -4.66
N GLY A 172 -6.01 -5.86 -5.93
CA GLY A 172 -7.25 -5.80 -6.70
C GLY A 172 -8.10 -4.57 -6.44
N GLY A 173 -9.34 -4.61 -6.92
CA GLY A 173 -10.24 -3.45 -6.97
C GLY A 173 -11.33 -3.39 -5.90
N ALA A 174 -11.36 -4.30 -4.93
CA ALA A 174 -12.36 -4.30 -3.87
C ALA A 174 -12.03 -3.26 -2.78
N GLY A 175 -12.99 -2.37 -2.48
CA GLY A 175 -12.88 -1.54 -1.28
C GLY A 175 -13.21 -2.36 -0.04
N ARG A 176 -12.48 -2.16 1.08
CA ARG A 176 -12.69 -2.87 2.34
C ARG A 176 -12.37 -2.00 3.54
N GLY A 177 -13.02 -2.32 4.67
CA GLY A 177 -12.74 -1.69 5.97
C GLY A 177 -13.40 -0.34 6.18
N PRO A 178 -13.16 0.26 7.36
CA PRO A 178 -13.82 1.48 7.78
C PRO A 178 -13.30 2.73 7.06
N MET A 179 -14.20 3.71 6.93
CA MET A 179 -13.87 5.08 6.55
C MET A 179 -13.17 5.78 7.71
N ILE A 180 -12.20 6.65 7.40
CA ILE A 180 -11.64 7.56 8.39
C ILE A 180 -12.59 8.71 8.68
N ILE A 181 -12.68 9.13 9.96
CA ILE A 181 -13.40 10.33 10.38
C ILE A 181 -12.42 11.47 10.71
N ASP A 182 -12.89 12.71 10.62
CA ASP A 182 -12.05 13.93 10.67
C ASP A 182 -11.16 14.01 11.93
N SER A 183 -11.64 13.56 13.10
CA SER A 183 -10.88 13.60 14.36
C SER A 183 -9.73 12.59 14.42
N PHE A 184 -9.60 11.68 13.44
CA PHE A 184 -8.54 10.68 13.36
C PHE A 184 -7.65 10.85 12.13
N THR A 185 -7.76 11.96 11.40
CA THR A 185 -6.83 12.27 10.32
C THR A 185 -5.40 12.45 10.86
N SER A 186 -4.44 11.99 10.08
CA SER A 186 -3.01 11.98 10.44
C SER A 186 -2.15 11.71 9.20
N GLY A 187 -0.82 11.60 9.37
CA GLY A 187 0.07 11.20 8.28
C GLY A 187 -0.23 9.83 7.65
N VAL A 188 -0.95 8.94 8.37
CA VAL A 188 -1.38 7.63 7.87
C VAL A 188 -2.83 7.61 7.35
N GLY A 189 -3.45 8.77 7.20
CA GLY A 189 -4.80 8.95 6.67
C GLY A 189 -5.17 10.43 6.72
N MET A 190 -4.91 11.16 5.63
CA MET A 190 -5.08 12.63 5.62
C MET A 190 -6.51 13.04 5.33
N ASP A 191 -7.29 12.21 4.64
CA ASP A 191 -8.66 12.54 4.23
C ASP A 191 -9.51 11.26 3.99
N LYS A 192 -10.77 11.44 3.56
CA LYS A 192 -11.85 10.43 3.55
C LYS A 192 -11.73 9.38 2.46
N ILE A 193 -10.95 8.34 2.73
CA ILE A 193 -10.99 7.06 2.00
C ILE A 193 -11.08 5.89 2.99
N VAL A 194 -11.58 4.74 2.52
CA VAL A 194 -11.65 3.51 3.33
C VAL A 194 -10.29 2.85 3.49
N GLN A 195 -10.16 1.92 4.42
CA GLN A 195 -8.91 1.29 4.83
C GLN A 195 -8.16 0.60 3.68
N ALA A 196 -8.82 -0.26 2.91
CA ALA A 196 -8.34 -0.76 1.62
C ALA A 196 -9.19 -0.10 0.52
N HIS A 197 -8.60 0.82 -0.24
CA HIS A 197 -9.37 1.70 -1.12
C HIS A 197 -9.79 1.05 -2.45
N GLY A 198 -9.12 -0.04 -2.86
CA GLY A 198 -9.44 -0.76 -4.10
C GLY A 198 -9.39 0.09 -5.36
N MET A 199 -8.50 1.07 -5.42
CA MET A 199 -8.29 1.98 -6.55
C MET A 199 -6.81 1.99 -6.92
N THR A 200 -6.48 2.29 -8.18
CA THR A 200 -5.10 2.60 -8.57
C THR A 200 -4.71 4.01 -8.12
N ALA A 201 -3.42 4.35 -8.16
CA ALA A 201 -2.97 5.72 -7.89
C ALA A 201 -3.61 6.73 -8.83
N GLY A 202 -3.81 6.39 -10.10
CA GLY A 202 -4.48 7.24 -11.08
C GLY A 202 -5.97 7.41 -10.80
N GLU A 203 -6.66 6.36 -10.36
CA GLU A 203 -8.06 6.45 -9.91
C GLU A 203 -8.17 7.30 -8.63
N LEU A 204 -7.25 7.11 -7.67
CA LEU A 204 -7.19 7.95 -6.45
C LEU A 204 -6.92 9.41 -6.78
N ALA A 205 -5.99 9.71 -7.69
CA ALA A 205 -5.72 11.09 -8.10
C ALA A 205 -6.98 11.77 -8.64
N ARG A 206 -7.77 11.07 -9.47
CA ARG A 206 -9.06 11.58 -9.95
C ARG A 206 -10.09 11.76 -8.84
N TYR A 207 -10.16 10.81 -7.90
CA TYR A 207 -11.03 10.90 -6.74
C TYR A 207 -10.63 12.08 -5.84
N PHE A 208 -9.36 12.25 -5.57
CA PHE A 208 -8.85 13.37 -4.81
C PHE A 208 -9.18 14.71 -5.50
N ASP A 209 -8.95 14.80 -6.81
CA ASP A 209 -9.21 16.02 -7.57
C ASP A 209 -10.69 16.43 -7.51
N GLY A 210 -11.62 15.48 -7.72
CA GLY A 210 -13.05 15.78 -7.75
C GLY A 210 -13.73 15.88 -6.39
N GLU A 211 -13.32 15.08 -5.40
CA GLU A 211 -14.01 14.99 -4.11
C GLU A 211 -13.34 15.79 -2.99
N LEU A 212 -12.00 15.88 -3.00
CA LEU A 212 -11.26 16.39 -1.85
C LEU A 212 -10.58 17.75 -2.13
N MET A 213 -10.03 17.96 -3.33
CA MET A 213 -9.31 19.19 -3.69
C MET A 213 -10.13 20.47 -3.52
N PRO A 214 -11.43 20.54 -3.86
CA PRO A 214 -12.21 21.77 -3.67
C PRO A 214 -12.17 22.28 -2.22
N ALA A 215 -12.19 21.37 -1.24
CA ALA A 215 -12.11 21.73 0.17
C ALA A 215 -10.66 21.99 0.63
N ALA A 216 -9.69 21.19 0.15
CA ALA A 216 -8.30 21.22 0.61
C ALA A 216 -7.46 22.32 -0.04
N ALA A 217 -7.71 22.62 -1.32
CA ALA A 217 -6.92 23.55 -2.12
C ALA A 217 -7.71 24.80 -2.57
N GLY A 218 -9.03 24.79 -2.41
CA GLY A 218 -9.93 25.85 -2.90
C GLY A 218 -10.22 25.76 -4.41
N ASP A 219 -9.63 24.81 -5.12
CA ASP A 219 -9.79 24.58 -6.57
C ASP A 219 -9.38 23.14 -6.90
N MET A 220 -9.54 22.74 -8.18
CA MET A 220 -9.16 21.43 -8.72
C MET A 220 -8.04 21.58 -9.76
N LEU A 221 -7.36 20.48 -10.06
CA LEU A 221 -6.49 20.39 -11.23
C LEU A 221 -7.31 20.43 -12.54
N GLY A 222 -8.45 19.74 -12.57
CA GLY A 222 -9.29 19.65 -13.75
C GLY A 222 -8.51 19.13 -14.98
N ASP A 223 -8.48 19.91 -16.06
CA ASP A 223 -7.75 19.57 -17.30
C ASP A 223 -6.22 19.50 -17.12
N ARG A 224 -5.69 19.98 -16.01
CA ARG A 224 -4.27 19.88 -15.65
C ARG A 224 -3.89 18.53 -15.05
N LEU A 225 -4.87 17.68 -14.69
CA LEU A 225 -4.65 16.30 -14.26
C LEU A 225 -4.72 15.34 -15.45
N SER A 226 -3.66 14.59 -15.67
CA SER A 226 -3.61 13.51 -16.66
C SER A 226 -3.24 12.20 -16.02
N VAL A 227 -3.90 11.11 -16.41
CA VAL A 227 -3.56 9.76 -15.99
C VAL A 227 -3.20 8.92 -17.19
N ILE A 228 -1.96 8.45 -17.23
CA ILE A 228 -1.51 7.47 -18.24
C ILE A 228 -1.86 6.08 -17.72
N LYS A 229 -2.90 5.51 -18.30
CA LYS A 229 -3.51 4.26 -17.80
C LYS A 229 -2.60 3.05 -17.97
N VAL A 230 -2.71 2.12 -17.02
CA VAL A 230 -2.23 0.73 -17.19
C VAL A 230 -3.00 0.07 -18.33
N LYS A 231 -2.31 -0.66 -19.20
CA LYS A 231 -2.95 -1.48 -20.23
C LYS A 231 -3.03 -2.94 -19.78
N ASN A 232 -4.08 -3.64 -20.22
CA ASN A 232 -4.32 -5.07 -19.99
C ASN A 232 -4.43 -5.47 -18.50
N TRP A 233 -4.70 -4.53 -17.61
CA TRP A 233 -5.00 -4.79 -16.20
C TRP A 233 -6.50 -4.68 -15.95
N SER A 234 -6.98 -5.51 -15.04
CA SER A 234 -8.35 -5.49 -14.54
C SER A 234 -8.36 -5.45 -13.01
N PRO A 235 -9.31 -4.76 -12.37
CA PRO A 235 -9.48 -4.76 -10.92
C PRO A 235 -9.78 -6.14 -10.29
N LYS A 236 -10.02 -7.17 -11.11
CA LYS A 236 -10.13 -8.57 -10.66
C LYS A 236 -8.77 -9.26 -10.46
N MET A 237 -7.70 -8.66 -11.01
CA MET A 237 -6.34 -9.17 -10.90
C MET A 237 -5.71 -8.75 -9.56
N ILE A 238 -4.97 -9.66 -8.96
CA ILE A 238 -3.95 -9.38 -7.94
C ILE A 238 -2.59 -9.22 -8.61
N PHE A 239 -1.54 -8.84 -7.86
CA PHE A 239 -0.23 -8.58 -8.45
C PHE A 239 0.35 -9.81 -9.17
N ALA A 240 0.15 -11.00 -8.65
CA ALA A 240 0.63 -12.25 -9.26
C ALA A 240 0.10 -12.48 -10.69
N ASP A 241 -1.10 -11.97 -11.02
CA ASP A 241 -1.70 -12.11 -12.35
C ASP A 241 -1.09 -11.16 -13.38
N THR A 242 -0.37 -10.14 -12.93
CA THR A 242 0.13 -9.08 -13.82
C THR A 242 1.36 -9.51 -14.61
N GLY A 243 2.09 -10.52 -14.14
CA GLY A 243 3.39 -10.91 -14.68
C GLY A 243 4.51 -9.87 -14.47
N LEU A 244 4.25 -8.81 -13.71
CA LEU A 244 5.23 -7.78 -13.39
C LEU A 244 6.19 -8.25 -12.29
N ALA A 245 7.43 -7.75 -12.33
CA ALA A 245 8.37 -7.95 -11.25
C ALA A 245 7.96 -7.13 -10.02
N TRP A 246 7.92 -7.77 -8.84
CA TRP A 246 7.73 -7.05 -7.59
C TRP A 246 9.02 -6.34 -7.17
N VAL A 247 8.98 -5.03 -7.12
CA VAL A 247 10.01 -4.22 -6.47
C VAL A 247 9.45 -3.78 -5.14
N PRO A 248 10.06 -4.16 -4.00
CA PRO A 248 9.57 -3.77 -2.69
C PRO A 248 9.41 -2.25 -2.58
N PRO A 249 8.18 -1.74 -2.40
CA PRO A 249 7.96 -0.29 -2.31
C PRO A 249 8.48 0.29 -0.98
N SER A 250 8.73 -0.56 0.00
CA SER A 250 9.43 -0.25 1.24
C SER A 250 10.22 -1.46 1.73
N PRO A 251 11.21 -1.28 2.63
CA PRO A 251 12.02 -2.37 3.17
C PRO A 251 11.22 -3.47 3.86
N ASN A 252 10.01 -3.15 4.37
CA ASN A 252 9.14 -4.09 5.06
C ASN A 252 7.92 -4.53 4.21
N MET A 253 8.01 -4.41 2.89
CA MET A 253 7.00 -4.88 1.93
C MET A 253 7.64 -5.83 0.90
N PRO A 254 8.19 -6.99 1.33
CA PRO A 254 9.06 -7.82 0.50
C PRO A 254 8.34 -8.56 -0.62
N THR A 255 7.06 -8.86 -0.47
CA THR A 255 6.32 -9.71 -1.42
C THR A 255 4.91 -9.18 -1.71
N PRO A 256 4.28 -9.59 -2.83
CA PRO A 256 2.87 -9.31 -3.07
C PRO A 256 1.93 -9.90 -2.00
N ASP A 257 2.28 -11.04 -1.40
CA ASP A 257 1.51 -11.67 -0.31
C ASP A 257 1.50 -10.78 0.93
N THR A 258 2.66 -10.17 1.24
CA THR A 258 2.74 -9.16 2.29
C THR A 258 1.77 -7.99 2.00
N ALA A 259 1.73 -7.50 0.76
CA ALA A 259 0.82 -6.42 0.36
C ALA A 259 -0.65 -6.82 0.48
N LEU A 260 -0.99 -8.08 0.15
CA LEU A 260 -2.36 -8.60 0.26
C LEU A 260 -2.85 -8.66 1.72
N LEU A 261 -1.99 -9.05 2.66
CA LEU A 261 -2.32 -9.10 4.09
C LEU A 261 -2.26 -7.72 4.76
N TYR A 262 -1.43 -6.82 4.25
CA TYR A 262 -1.09 -5.55 4.88
C TYR A 262 -2.28 -4.69 5.31
N PRO A 263 -3.40 -4.55 4.54
CA PRO A 263 -4.55 -3.79 5.00
C PRO A 263 -5.11 -4.24 6.34
N GLY A 264 -4.96 -5.51 6.68
CA GLY A 264 -5.33 -6.07 7.98
C GLY A 264 -4.16 -6.08 8.97
N THR A 265 -3.05 -6.71 8.58
CA THR A 265 -1.95 -6.99 9.52
C THR A 265 -1.15 -5.76 9.95
N CYS A 266 -1.23 -4.64 9.21
CA CYS A 266 -0.71 -3.35 9.67
C CYS A 266 -1.36 -2.89 10.99
N LEU A 267 -2.58 -3.31 11.30
CA LEU A 267 -3.26 -2.95 12.55
C LEU A 267 -2.47 -3.40 13.79
N PHE A 268 -1.64 -4.44 13.67
CA PHE A 268 -0.76 -4.88 14.76
C PHE A 268 0.31 -3.86 15.14
N GLU A 269 0.61 -2.86 14.31
CA GLU A 269 1.45 -1.73 14.72
C GLU A 269 0.87 -0.95 15.90
N GLY A 270 -0.44 -0.93 16.05
CA GLY A 270 -1.14 -0.30 17.18
C GLY A 270 -1.21 -1.15 18.44
N THR A 271 -0.66 -2.38 18.44
CA THR A 271 -0.68 -3.33 19.56
C THR A 271 0.70 -3.53 20.18
N ASN A 272 0.77 -4.31 21.27
CA ASN A 272 2.03 -4.72 21.89
C ASN A 272 2.69 -5.94 21.21
N LEU A 273 2.10 -6.51 20.16
CA LEU A 273 2.70 -7.57 19.38
C LEU A 273 3.69 -7.02 18.34
N SER A 274 4.69 -7.83 18.00
CA SER A 274 5.50 -7.62 16.80
C SER A 274 4.67 -7.98 15.56
N GLU A 275 4.65 -7.09 14.58
CA GLU A 275 4.13 -7.33 13.24
C GLU A 275 5.18 -7.93 12.29
N GLY A 276 6.23 -8.50 12.86
CA GLY A 276 7.29 -9.17 12.09
C GLY A 276 8.34 -8.26 11.47
N ARG A 277 8.33 -6.94 11.74
CA ARG A 277 9.47 -6.07 11.36
C ARG A 277 10.75 -6.57 12.04
N GLY A 278 11.86 -6.56 11.33
CA GLY A 278 13.10 -7.18 11.81
C GLY A 278 13.18 -8.69 11.60
N THR A 279 12.23 -9.27 10.87
CA THR A 279 12.26 -10.65 10.36
C THR A 279 12.28 -10.66 8.83
N THR A 280 12.34 -11.84 8.22
CA THR A 280 12.26 -12.00 6.76
C THR A 280 10.81 -11.94 6.23
N ARG A 281 9.79 -11.89 7.10
CA ARG A 281 8.37 -11.92 6.74
C ARG A 281 7.55 -10.89 7.55
N PRO A 282 7.86 -9.59 7.43
CA PRO A 282 7.08 -8.54 8.07
C PRO A 282 5.61 -8.60 7.60
N PHE A 283 4.69 -8.35 8.52
CA PHE A 283 3.23 -8.41 8.33
C PHE A 283 2.64 -9.79 7.97
N GLU A 284 3.49 -10.80 7.81
CA GLU A 284 3.10 -12.20 7.66
C GLU A 284 3.38 -13.00 8.95
N LEU A 285 4.41 -12.59 9.73
CA LEU A 285 4.73 -13.12 11.05
C LEU A 285 4.23 -12.15 12.12
N ILE A 286 3.32 -12.59 12.96
CA ILE A 286 2.73 -11.78 14.04
C ILE A 286 2.89 -12.53 15.35
N GLY A 287 3.38 -11.87 16.41
CA GLY A 287 3.55 -12.54 17.69
C GLY A 287 4.14 -11.68 18.79
N ALA A 288 4.23 -12.27 19.98
CA ALA A 288 4.80 -11.67 21.17
C ALA A 288 5.41 -12.76 22.10
N PRO A 289 6.24 -12.37 23.11
CA PRO A 289 6.83 -13.35 24.02
C PRO A 289 5.83 -14.18 24.84
N TYR A 290 4.60 -13.68 25.01
CA TYR A 290 3.54 -14.36 25.76
C TYR A 290 2.60 -15.23 24.91
N VAL A 291 2.75 -15.21 23.57
CA VAL A 291 1.89 -15.96 22.66
C VAL A 291 2.44 -17.38 22.46
N ASP A 292 1.56 -18.37 22.37
CA ASP A 292 1.87 -19.79 22.14
C ASP A 292 0.96 -20.43 21.07
N GLY A 293 1.07 -21.75 20.86
CA GLY A 293 0.36 -22.49 19.84
C GLY A 293 -1.18 -22.43 19.90
N ARG A 294 -1.75 -22.08 21.08
CA ARG A 294 -3.20 -21.96 21.25
C ARG A 294 -3.82 -20.96 20.26
N TRP A 295 -3.04 -19.92 19.86
CA TRP A 295 -3.55 -18.92 18.91
C TRP A 295 -3.68 -19.48 17.50
N ALA A 296 -2.68 -20.22 17.00
CA ALA A 296 -2.75 -20.88 15.71
C ALA A 296 -3.90 -21.91 15.64
N GLU A 297 -4.06 -22.71 16.71
CA GLU A 297 -5.17 -23.64 16.83
C GLU A 297 -6.54 -22.96 16.85
N TRP A 298 -6.66 -21.86 17.57
CA TRP A 298 -7.90 -21.07 17.66
C TRP A 298 -8.27 -20.51 16.28
N LEU A 299 -7.31 -19.91 15.57
CA LEU A 299 -7.51 -19.32 14.24
C LEU A 299 -7.89 -20.37 13.19
N ASN A 300 -7.20 -21.51 13.15
CA ASN A 300 -7.52 -22.54 12.17
C ASN A 300 -8.90 -23.19 12.40
N ARG A 301 -9.41 -23.20 13.64
CA ARG A 301 -10.80 -23.61 13.92
C ARG A 301 -11.86 -22.64 13.42
N ARG A 302 -11.49 -21.40 13.08
CA ARG A 302 -12.40 -20.39 12.49
C ARG A 302 -12.63 -20.60 10.99
N GLU A 303 -11.82 -21.44 10.34
CA GLU A 303 -11.93 -21.77 8.91
C GLU A 303 -12.02 -20.50 8.02
N ILE A 304 -11.18 -19.49 8.32
CA ILE A 304 -11.18 -18.21 7.60
C ILE A 304 -10.77 -18.46 6.15
N GLU A 305 -11.61 -18.05 5.20
CA GLU A 305 -11.38 -18.28 3.78
C GLU A 305 -10.06 -17.68 3.28
N GLY A 306 -9.35 -18.43 2.46
CA GLY A 306 -8.13 -18.00 1.75
C GLY A 306 -6.87 -18.03 2.59
N VAL A 307 -6.90 -18.30 3.89
CA VAL A 307 -5.73 -18.30 4.77
C VAL A 307 -5.60 -19.55 5.63
N LEU A 308 -4.34 -19.87 6.00
CA LEU A 308 -3.99 -20.85 7.03
C LEU A 308 -2.96 -20.24 7.98
N PHE A 309 -3.03 -20.63 9.25
CA PHE A 309 -2.15 -20.11 10.30
C PHE A 309 -1.22 -21.21 10.81
N ARG A 310 0.07 -21.05 10.54
CA ARG A 310 1.11 -21.92 11.08
C ARG A 310 1.64 -21.33 12.38
N GLU A 311 1.71 -22.11 13.45
CA GLU A 311 2.48 -21.73 14.63
C GLU A 311 3.92 -21.37 14.22
N ALA A 312 4.42 -20.27 14.73
CA ALA A 312 5.76 -19.79 14.42
C ALA A 312 6.44 -19.19 15.64
N PHE A 313 7.76 -19.41 15.72
CA PHE A 313 8.64 -18.74 16.68
C PHE A 313 9.65 -17.90 15.91
N PHE A 314 9.89 -16.67 16.37
CA PHE A 314 10.83 -15.77 15.70
C PHE A 314 11.40 -14.74 16.70
N THR A 315 12.54 -14.17 16.35
CA THR A 315 13.19 -13.11 17.13
C THR A 315 13.37 -11.89 16.23
N PRO A 316 12.58 -10.80 16.40
CA PRO A 316 12.77 -9.57 15.65
C PRO A 316 14.15 -8.95 15.95
N THR A 317 14.82 -8.42 14.93
CA THR A 317 16.13 -7.75 15.11
C THR A 317 16.00 -6.25 15.38
N PHE A 318 14.82 -5.67 15.16
CA PHE A 318 14.47 -4.28 15.49
C PHE A 318 12.97 -4.11 15.65
N SER A 319 12.50 -2.93 16.07
CA SER A 319 11.10 -2.60 16.34
C SER A 319 10.59 -3.26 17.62
N LYS A 320 9.29 -3.57 17.69
CA LYS A 320 8.67 -4.14 18.90
C LYS A 320 9.20 -5.56 19.18
N ASN A 321 9.40 -5.84 20.45
CA ASN A 321 9.94 -7.11 20.95
C ASN A 321 11.31 -7.50 20.35
N ALA A 322 12.13 -6.52 19.94
CA ALA A 322 13.48 -6.76 19.44
C ALA A 322 14.29 -7.61 20.43
N ASP A 323 15.07 -8.56 19.89
CA ASP A 323 15.94 -9.49 20.62
C ASP A 323 15.21 -10.43 21.61
N GLN A 324 13.86 -10.48 21.57
CA GLN A 324 13.07 -11.40 22.36
C GLN A 324 12.49 -12.52 21.49
N ILE A 325 12.45 -13.74 22.01
CA ILE A 325 11.77 -14.85 21.35
C ILE A 325 10.26 -14.60 21.47
N CYS A 326 9.61 -14.47 20.31
CA CYS A 326 8.17 -14.35 20.18
C CYS A 326 7.59 -15.66 19.69
N GLY A 327 6.55 -16.17 20.37
CA GLY A 327 5.63 -17.12 19.79
C GLY A 327 4.54 -16.36 19.02
N GLY A 328 3.91 -17.01 18.07
CA GLY A 328 2.88 -16.39 17.25
C GLY A 328 2.45 -17.23 16.07
N VAL A 329 2.04 -16.58 15.01
CA VAL A 329 1.63 -17.22 13.77
C VAL A 329 2.33 -16.64 12.55
N GLN A 330 2.54 -17.48 11.55
CA GLN A 330 2.74 -17.07 10.17
C GLN A 330 1.44 -17.28 9.41
N VAL A 331 0.98 -16.24 8.73
CA VAL A 331 -0.20 -16.31 7.85
C VAL A 331 0.24 -16.81 6.48
N HIS A 332 -0.34 -17.91 6.02
CA HIS A 332 -0.17 -18.44 4.67
C HIS A 332 -1.42 -18.20 3.84
N ILE A 333 -1.27 -17.99 2.55
CA ILE A 333 -2.34 -17.64 1.61
C ILE A 333 -2.47 -18.74 0.55
N PRO A 334 -3.21 -19.84 0.82
CA PRO A 334 -3.49 -20.87 -0.19
C PRO A 334 -4.39 -20.38 -1.32
N ASP A 335 -5.33 -19.47 -1.04
CA ASP A 335 -6.22 -18.87 -2.05
C ASP A 335 -6.25 -17.35 -1.91
N PRO A 336 -5.44 -16.61 -2.69
CA PRO A 336 -5.34 -15.17 -2.58
C PRO A 336 -6.60 -14.42 -3.03
N TYR A 337 -7.50 -15.06 -3.80
CA TYR A 337 -8.73 -14.42 -4.25
C TYR A 337 -9.85 -14.47 -3.21
N ALA A 338 -9.79 -15.43 -2.27
CA ALA A 338 -10.75 -15.54 -1.18
C ALA A 338 -10.40 -14.66 0.04
N VAL A 339 -9.17 -14.12 0.11
CA VAL A 339 -8.70 -13.37 1.29
C VAL A 339 -9.46 -12.05 1.48
N ASP A 340 -10.06 -11.88 2.65
CA ASP A 340 -10.38 -10.56 3.20
C ASP A 340 -9.37 -10.22 4.30
N PRO A 341 -8.35 -9.37 4.02
CA PRO A 341 -7.28 -9.12 4.98
C PRO A 341 -7.77 -8.43 6.26
N ILE A 342 -8.87 -7.66 6.18
CA ILE A 342 -9.41 -6.96 7.35
C ILE A 342 -10.18 -7.92 8.24
N LEU A 343 -10.97 -8.84 7.67
CA LEU A 343 -11.60 -9.91 8.43
C LEU A 343 -10.55 -10.83 9.08
N VAL A 344 -9.49 -11.22 8.32
CA VAL A 344 -8.37 -12.01 8.85
C VAL A 344 -7.76 -11.34 10.09
N ALA A 345 -7.40 -10.07 10.01
CA ALA A 345 -6.80 -9.36 11.14
C ALA A 345 -7.80 -9.16 12.29
N THR A 346 -9.08 -8.97 12.00
CA THR A 346 -10.13 -8.84 13.03
C THR A 346 -10.26 -10.14 13.82
N GLU A 347 -10.32 -11.29 13.14
CA GLU A 347 -10.34 -12.61 13.80
C GLU A 347 -9.06 -12.85 14.61
N MET A 348 -7.90 -12.47 14.07
CA MET A 348 -6.64 -12.56 14.80
C MET A 348 -6.68 -11.76 16.11
N LEU A 349 -7.18 -10.53 16.08
CA LEU A 349 -7.31 -9.64 17.25
C LEU A 349 -8.33 -10.16 18.26
N VAL A 350 -9.48 -10.65 17.81
CA VAL A 350 -10.50 -11.27 18.67
C VAL A 350 -9.93 -12.48 19.40
N GLY A 351 -9.19 -13.35 18.69
CA GLY A 351 -8.52 -14.51 19.29
C GLY A 351 -7.48 -14.11 20.35
N LEU A 352 -6.66 -13.11 20.08
CA LEU A 352 -5.68 -12.60 21.05
C LEU A 352 -6.35 -12.07 22.31
N LYS A 353 -7.40 -11.27 22.15
CA LYS A 353 -8.15 -10.70 23.29
C LYS A 353 -8.79 -11.80 24.15
N ALA A 354 -9.25 -12.89 23.52
CA ALA A 354 -9.87 -14.00 24.22
C ALA A 354 -8.86 -14.92 24.94
N LEU A 355 -7.65 -15.07 24.39
CA LEU A 355 -6.69 -16.07 24.87
C LEU A 355 -5.63 -15.51 25.82
N TYR A 356 -5.27 -14.22 25.71
CA TYR A 356 -4.11 -13.67 26.40
C TYR A 356 -4.47 -12.39 27.16
N ALA A 357 -4.32 -12.45 28.49
CA ALA A 357 -4.54 -11.28 29.35
C ALA A 357 -3.48 -10.19 29.16
N GLU A 358 -2.31 -10.55 28.63
CA GLU A 358 -1.19 -9.66 28.31
C GLU A 358 -1.41 -8.88 27.00
N PHE A 359 -2.39 -9.25 26.18
CA PHE A 359 -2.73 -8.51 24.97
C PHE A 359 -3.11 -7.08 25.30
N GLY A 360 -2.50 -6.12 24.61
CA GLY A 360 -2.74 -4.69 24.84
C GLY A 360 -2.29 -3.82 23.66
N TRP A 361 -2.46 -2.53 23.87
CA TRP A 361 -2.14 -1.52 22.89
C TRP A 361 -0.67 -1.10 22.98
N ARG A 362 -0.14 -0.54 21.90
CA ARG A 362 1.20 0.01 21.83
C ARG A 362 1.40 1.07 22.94
N SER A 363 2.56 1.03 23.59
CA SER A 363 2.96 2.04 24.57
C SER A 363 3.40 3.36 23.91
N GLY A 364 3.32 4.47 24.66
CA GLY A 364 3.79 5.78 24.22
C GLY A 364 2.76 6.62 23.45
N ASP A 365 1.58 6.09 23.19
CA ASP A 365 0.46 6.85 22.62
C ASP A 365 -0.13 7.83 23.63
N SER A 366 -0.82 8.88 23.16
CA SER A 366 -1.47 9.89 24.01
C SER A 366 -2.60 9.31 24.89
N TYR A 367 -3.17 8.20 24.46
CA TYR A 367 -4.02 7.31 25.24
C TYR A 367 -3.85 5.86 24.73
N PRO A 368 -4.17 4.82 25.51
CA PRO A 368 -4.05 3.42 25.06
C PRO A 368 -4.87 3.17 23.81
N GLY A 369 -4.20 2.67 22.75
CA GLY A 369 -4.83 2.36 21.45
C GLY A 369 -4.96 3.53 20.49
N ARG A 370 -4.45 4.71 20.78
CA ARG A 370 -4.48 5.85 19.82
C ARG A 370 -3.88 5.48 18.47
N GLY A 371 -2.73 4.79 18.46
CA GLY A 371 -2.10 4.36 17.21
C GLY A 371 -2.97 3.41 16.40
N PHE A 372 -3.66 2.49 17.06
CA PHE A 372 -4.63 1.60 16.43
C PHE A 372 -5.83 2.37 15.85
N ASP A 373 -6.38 3.32 16.62
CA ASP A 373 -7.50 4.16 16.19
C ASP A 373 -7.16 5.03 14.96
N LEU A 374 -5.90 5.50 14.85
CA LEU A 374 -5.43 6.22 13.67
C LEU A 374 -5.39 5.31 12.42
N LEU A 375 -4.98 4.05 12.58
CA LEU A 375 -4.96 3.09 11.48
C LEU A 375 -6.38 2.70 11.02
N THR A 376 -7.28 2.46 11.96
CA THR A 376 -8.68 2.12 11.65
C THR A 376 -9.52 3.33 11.27
N GLY A 377 -9.05 4.55 11.59
CA GLY A 377 -9.72 5.81 11.26
C GLY A 377 -10.81 6.23 12.25
N SER A 378 -10.99 5.49 13.36
CA SER A 378 -11.88 5.82 14.47
C SER A 378 -11.61 4.91 15.66
N ALA A 379 -12.09 5.26 16.88
CA ALA A 379 -12.01 4.40 18.06
C ALA A 379 -12.99 3.19 18.01
N ARG A 380 -13.97 3.20 17.11
CA ARG A 380 -15.05 2.23 17.07
C ARG A 380 -14.59 0.77 17.04
N PHE A 381 -13.61 0.43 16.21
CA PHE A 381 -13.10 -0.94 16.13
C PHE A 381 -12.52 -1.37 17.49
N ARG A 382 -11.64 -0.56 18.07
CA ARG A 382 -11.03 -0.86 19.37
C ARG A 382 -12.08 -1.01 20.47
N GLU A 383 -13.05 -0.10 20.55
CA GLU A 383 -14.12 -0.13 21.56
C GLU A 383 -14.98 -1.39 21.43
N GLN A 384 -15.32 -1.81 20.22
CA GLN A 384 -16.06 -3.06 19.98
C GLN A 384 -15.23 -4.29 20.38
N LEU A 385 -13.92 -4.32 20.03
CA LEU A 385 -13.02 -5.38 20.42
C LEU A 385 -12.86 -5.46 21.95
N GLU A 386 -12.71 -4.33 22.63
CA GLU A 386 -12.63 -4.25 24.09
C GLU A 386 -13.92 -4.70 24.77
N ALA A 387 -15.07 -4.42 24.16
CA ALA A 387 -16.38 -4.88 24.62
C ALA A 387 -16.64 -6.38 24.37
N GLY A 388 -15.75 -7.07 23.66
CA GLY A 388 -15.85 -8.50 23.35
C GLY A 388 -16.77 -8.84 22.17
N ALA A 389 -16.96 -7.90 21.24
CA ALA A 389 -17.71 -8.14 20.03
C ALA A 389 -17.05 -9.21 19.14
N ALA A 390 -17.86 -9.99 18.43
CA ALA A 390 -17.39 -10.95 17.43
C ALA A 390 -16.82 -10.24 16.19
N ALA A 391 -15.99 -10.94 15.44
CA ALA A 391 -15.34 -10.34 14.26
C ALA A 391 -16.38 -9.87 13.22
N GLU A 392 -17.42 -10.65 13.01
CA GLU A 392 -18.50 -10.33 12.07
C GLU A 392 -19.29 -9.07 12.50
N GLU A 393 -19.47 -8.84 13.79
CA GLU A 393 -20.13 -7.64 14.32
C GLU A 393 -19.24 -6.40 14.09
N ILE A 394 -17.94 -6.52 14.34
CA ILE A 394 -16.95 -5.46 14.11
C ILE A 394 -16.94 -5.09 12.62
N VAL A 395 -16.78 -6.08 11.73
CA VAL A 395 -16.75 -5.87 10.27
C VAL A 395 -18.11 -5.38 9.75
N GLY A 396 -19.21 -5.82 10.35
CA GLY A 396 -20.56 -5.36 10.02
C GLY A 396 -20.79 -3.87 10.28
N ALA A 397 -20.07 -3.28 11.24
CA ALA A 397 -20.31 -1.92 11.71
C ALA A 397 -20.01 -0.79 10.71
N TRP A 398 -19.23 -1.06 9.65
CA TRP A 398 -18.87 -0.05 8.63
C TRP A 398 -19.40 -0.32 7.22
N GLN A 399 -20.28 -1.31 7.05
CA GLN A 399 -20.77 -1.70 5.71
C GLN A 399 -21.51 -0.56 4.99
N GLN A 400 -22.25 0.27 5.72
CA GLN A 400 -22.94 1.42 5.12
C GLN A 400 -21.98 2.47 4.58
N GLU A 401 -20.96 2.84 5.36
CA GLU A 401 -19.94 3.83 4.93
C GLU A 401 -19.07 3.29 3.77
N LEU A 402 -18.79 1.98 3.75
CA LEU A 402 -18.15 1.32 2.63
C LEU A 402 -19.01 1.39 1.36
N ALA A 403 -20.32 1.09 1.47
CA ALA A 403 -21.25 1.20 0.35
C ALA A 403 -21.33 2.65 -0.17
N ASP A 404 -21.29 3.63 0.70
CA ASP A 404 -21.28 5.05 0.34
C ASP A 404 -20.00 5.46 -0.39
N PHE A 405 -18.84 4.97 0.05
CA PHE A 405 -17.57 5.17 -0.65
C PHE A 405 -17.59 4.50 -2.02
N GLU A 406 -18.08 3.25 -2.10
CA GLU A 406 -18.21 2.52 -3.36
C GLU A 406 -19.07 3.28 -4.38
N ARG A 407 -20.16 3.92 -3.95
CA ARG A 407 -20.98 4.76 -4.84
C ARG A 407 -20.24 5.99 -5.31
N ARG A 408 -19.55 6.70 -4.41
CA ARG A 408 -18.84 7.94 -4.75
C ARG A 408 -17.66 7.69 -5.69
N ARG A 409 -16.84 6.67 -5.42
CA ARG A 409 -15.64 6.40 -6.24
C ARG A 409 -15.96 6.02 -7.69
N ARG A 410 -17.19 5.54 -8.00
CA ARG A 410 -17.57 5.07 -9.35
C ARG A 410 -17.31 6.09 -10.45
N ALA A 411 -17.49 7.38 -10.18
CA ALA A 411 -17.28 8.46 -11.14
C ALA A 411 -15.80 8.63 -11.55
N TYR A 412 -14.88 8.09 -10.73
CA TYR A 412 -13.44 8.30 -10.85
C TYR A 412 -12.69 7.06 -11.35
N LEU A 413 -13.38 5.92 -11.48
CA LEU A 413 -12.81 4.66 -11.91
C LEU A 413 -12.42 4.72 -13.39
N LEU A 414 -11.27 4.14 -13.71
CA LEU A 414 -10.68 4.11 -15.06
C LEU A 414 -10.75 2.73 -15.70
N TYR A 415 -10.90 1.68 -14.89
CA TYR A 415 -10.86 0.29 -15.32
C TYR A 415 -12.19 -0.40 -15.03
N SER A 416 -12.68 -1.18 -16.01
CA SER A 416 -13.95 -1.90 -15.87
C SER A 416 -13.90 -2.93 -14.74
N ARG A 417 -14.93 -2.93 -13.92
CA ARG A 417 -15.13 -3.88 -12.81
C ARG A 417 -16.18 -4.95 -13.13
N HIS A 418 -16.66 -4.99 -14.39
CA HIS A 418 -17.68 -5.93 -14.89
C HIS A 418 -17.06 -7.18 -15.49
#